data_350c314d70957c0baf7cb7d32fade97c
#
_entry.id   350c314d70957c0baf7cb7d32fade97c
#
_cell.length_a   1.000
_cell.length_b   1.000
_cell.length_c   1.000
_cell.angle_alpha   90.00
_cell.angle_beta   90.00
_cell.angle_gamma   90.00
#
_symmetry.space_group_name_H-M   'P 1'
#
loop_
_entity.id
_entity.type
_entity.pdbx_description
1 polymer ?
#
loop_
_entity_poly.entity_id
_entity_poly.type
_entity_poly.pdbx_seq_one_letter_code
_entity_poly.pdbx_strand_id
1 'polypeptide(L)'
;MTLKSTLMSAAAGAAILAGTTAAQAEEITVGYFLEWPMPFQYAKVQGKYEEALGMTVNWRAFDTGTAMSAAMASGDVHLSVSQGVPPFVVATSAGQDLQIVDVAVSYSENDNCVVAEELEIDKTNAGELAGKKAAVPLGTAAHYGFLKQMNHFGVDISTMDVVNMAPPEGAAAIAQGAVDVFCGWGGSLRRALEHGNVLLTGAEKEEVGILVFDVTSGPSDFIAENPDIVSTFLEVTAEANAMWADPDNRDEMLPVIANDSGMDEDATAATIDTFVFPPVDEQLTEKWLGGGAQEFMKGVADVFVEAGSIDSALDTYETNVNIGPLEQASGM
;
A
#
# COMPACT_ATOMS: atom_id res chain seq x y z
N MET A 1 -52.16 -5.27 79.78
CA MET A 1 -51.65 -6.47 79.08
C MET A 1 -50.87 -5.98 77.90
N THR A 2 -49.59 -5.97 78.02
CA THR A 2 -48.64 -5.31 77.10
C THR A 2 -48.01 -6.35 76.15
N LEU A 3 -48.23 -6.19 74.82
CA LEU A 3 -47.52 -6.96 73.82
C LEU A 3 -46.17 -6.30 73.53
N LYS A 4 -45.10 -7.02 73.69
CA LYS A 4 -43.75 -6.66 73.29
C LYS A 4 -43.53 -7.20 71.87
N SER A 5 -43.32 -6.31 70.88
CA SER A 5 -42.90 -6.59 69.49
C SER A 5 -41.38 -6.64 69.45
N THR A 6 -40.84 -7.77 69.01
CA THR A 6 -39.41 -8.02 68.83
C THR A 6 -39.12 -7.69 67.33
N LEU A 7 -38.28 -6.68 67.07
CA LEU A 7 -37.74 -6.36 65.77
C LEU A 7 -36.53 -7.30 65.46
N MET A 8 -36.65 -8.10 64.44
CA MET A 8 -35.54 -8.85 63.86
C MET A 8 -34.92 -8.00 62.73
N SER A 9 -33.69 -7.53 62.90
CA SER A 9 -32.89 -6.88 61.86
C SER A 9 -32.30 -7.96 60.95
N ALA A 10 -32.70 -7.97 59.70
CA ALA A 10 -32.07 -8.75 58.64
C ALA A 10 -30.94 -7.94 58.02
N ALA A 11 -29.69 -8.34 58.25
CA ALA A 11 -28.54 -7.80 57.54
C ALA A 11 -28.46 -8.45 56.15
N ALA A 12 -28.78 -7.67 55.10
CA ALA A 12 -28.56 -8.10 53.71
C ALA A 12 -27.08 -7.85 53.36
N GLY A 13 -26.30 -8.92 53.24
CA GLY A 13 -24.95 -8.87 52.68
C GLY A 13 -25.04 -8.71 51.15
N ALA A 14 -24.61 -7.57 50.64
CA ALA A 14 -24.42 -7.37 49.20
C ALA A 14 -23.11 -8.06 48.81
N ALA A 15 -23.20 -9.22 48.12
CA ALA A 15 -22.07 -9.82 47.43
C ALA A 15 -21.79 -9.03 46.14
N ILE A 16 -20.71 -8.28 46.14
CA ILE A 16 -20.19 -7.65 44.93
C ILE A 16 -19.57 -8.77 44.06
N LEU A 17 -20.31 -9.22 43.06
CA LEU A 17 -19.76 -10.02 41.98
C LEU A 17 -18.86 -9.08 41.15
N ALA A 18 -17.54 -9.12 41.40
CA ALA A 18 -16.56 -8.58 40.48
C ALA A 18 -16.61 -9.47 39.23
N GLY A 19 -17.39 -9.04 38.25
CA GLY A 19 -17.32 -9.58 36.90
C GLY A 19 -15.94 -9.29 36.34
N THR A 20 -15.08 -10.30 36.23
CA THR A 20 -13.94 -10.25 35.36
C THR A 20 -14.50 -10.19 33.95
N THR A 21 -14.60 -8.98 33.37
CA THR A 21 -14.67 -8.84 31.89
C THR A 21 -13.37 -9.46 31.41
N ALA A 22 -13.44 -10.65 30.81
CA ALA A 22 -12.37 -11.11 29.96
C ALA A 22 -12.20 -9.99 28.90
N ALA A 23 -11.10 -9.28 28.94
CA ALA A 23 -10.72 -8.36 27.89
C ALA A 23 -10.70 -9.23 26.63
N GLN A 24 -11.65 -9.00 25.73
CA GLN A 24 -11.61 -9.57 24.39
C GLN A 24 -10.30 -9.04 23.81
N ALA A 25 -9.43 -9.90 23.35
CA ALA A 25 -8.19 -9.46 22.74
C ALA A 25 -8.60 -8.53 21.58
N GLU A 26 -8.25 -7.27 21.70
CA GLU A 26 -8.42 -6.33 20.60
C GLU A 26 -7.64 -6.86 19.42
N GLU A 27 -8.20 -6.76 18.23
CA GLU A 27 -7.57 -7.21 16.99
C GLU A 27 -7.55 -6.07 15.99
N ILE A 28 -6.51 -6.04 15.17
CA ILE A 28 -6.45 -5.17 14.00
C ILE A 28 -6.33 -6.00 12.74
N THR A 29 -6.82 -5.46 11.61
CA THR A 29 -6.63 -6.04 10.28
C THR A 29 -5.74 -5.13 9.46
N VAL A 30 -4.68 -5.71 8.88
CA VAL A 30 -3.70 -5.02 8.04
C VAL A 30 -3.76 -5.57 6.62
N GLY A 31 -3.99 -4.66 5.65
CA GLY A 31 -3.96 -4.96 4.23
C GLY A 31 -2.54 -4.95 3.68
N TYR A 32 -2.19 -5.89 2.78
CA TYR A 32 -0.89 -5.94 2.11
C TYR A 32 -1.01 -6.60 0.73
N PHE A 33 0.09 -6.61 -0.06
CA PHE A 33 0.15 -7.29 -1.36
C PHE A 33 0.95 -8.59 -1.28
N LEU A 34 0.49 -9.59 -2.04
CA LEU A 34 1.32 -10.73 -2.46
C LEU A 34 2.20 -10.33 -3.65
N GLU A 35 3.26 -11.11 -3.91
CA GLU A 35 4.23 -10.85 -4.99
C GLU A 35 4.89 -9.44 -4.91
N TRP A 36 4.91 -8.89 -3.69
CA TRP A 36 5.48 -7.58 -3.35
C TRP A 36 6.33 -7.73 -2.09
N PRO A 37 7.59 -8.20 -2.23
CA PRO A 37 8.42 -8.60 -1.09
C PRO A 37 8.94 -7.38 -0.34
N MET A 38 8.68 -7.35 0.98
CA MET A 38 9.13 -6.26 1.86
C MET A 38 9.59 -6.82 3.21
N PRO A 39 10.50 -6.12 3.93
CA PRO A 39 11.04 -6.61 5.20
C PRO A 39 9.99 -6.84 6.28
N PHE A 40 8.87 -6.08 6.29
CA PHE A 40 7.78 -6.26 7.25
C PHE A 40 7.22 -7.69 7.24
N GLN A 41 7.28 -8.41 6.11
CA GLN A 41 6.80 -9.79 5.99
C GLN A 41 7.62 -10.75 6.86
N TYR A 42 8.91 -10.49 7.07
CA TYR A 42 9.69 -11.23 8.03
C TYR A 42 9.15 -11.00 9.46
N ALA A 43 8.96 -9.75 9.88
CA ALA A 43 8.41 -9.43 11.20
C ALA A 43 7.00 -10.01 11.39
N LYS A 44 6.15 -9.95 10.35
CA LYS A 44 4.83 -10.59 10.31
C LYS A 44 4.91 -12.09 10.60
N VAL A 45 5.74 -12.83 9.87
CA VAL A 45 5.87 -14.29 10.01
C VAL A 45 6.46 -14.66 11.36
N GLN A 46 7.35 -13.84 11.92
CA GLN A 46 7.93 -14.03 13.25
C GLN A 46 7.00 -13.60 14.39
N GLY A 47 5.79 -13.10 14.10
CA GLY A 47 4.83 -12.65 15.13
C GLY A 47 5.28 -11.41 15.90
N LYS A 48 6.17 -10.60 15.33
CA LYS A 48 6.73 -9.43 16.02
C LYS A 48 5.70 -8.33 16.26
N TYR A 49 4.74 -8.17 15.36
CA TYR A 49 3.65 -7.23 15.52
C TYR A 49 2.73 -7.62 16.67
N GLU A 50 2.33 -8.88 16.76
CA GLU A 50 1.50 -9.40 17.84
C GLU A 50 2.23 -9.32 19.19
N GLU A 51 3.55 -9.60 19.20
CA GLU A 51 4.38 -9.50 20.40
C GLU A 51 4.43 -8.06 20.93
N ALA A 52 4.68 -7.08 20.04
CA ALA A 52 4.82 -5.68 20.41
C ALA A 52 3.49 -5.02 20.78
N LEU A 53 2.43 -5.32 20.01
CA LEU A 53 1.10 -4.74 20.22
C LEU A 53 0.31 -5.41 21.35
N GLY A 54 0.65 -6.65 21.72
CA GLY A 54 -0.10 -7.43 22.71
C GLY A 54 -1.51 -7.81 22.26
N MET A 55 -1.77 -7.83 20.93
CA MET A 55 -3.06 -8.13 20.33
C MET A 55 -2.91 -9.00 19.08
N THR A 56 -4.03 -9.49 18.53
CA THR A 56 -4.04 -10.23 17.27
C THR A 56 -3.92 -9.27 16.08
N VAL A 57 -3.03 -9.59 15.13
CA VAL A 57 -2.93 -8.89 13.84
C VAL A 57 -3.41 -9.81 12.72
N ASN A 58 -4.55 -9.47 12.12
CA ASN A 58 -5.11 -10.17 10.99
C ASN A 58 -4.53 -9.62 9.70
N TRP A 59 -3.77 -10.42 8.97
CA TRP A 59 -3.18 -10.01 7.69
C TRP A 59 -4.07 -10.40 6.52
N ARG A 60 -4.41 -9.44 5.67
CA ARG A 60 -5.28 -9.66 4.50
C ARG A 60 -4.58 -9.21 3.22
N ALA A 61 -4.39 -10.16 2.31
CA ALA A 61 -3.82 -9.89 0.99
C ALA A 61 -4.85 -9.26 0.05
N PHE A 62 -4.38 -8.34 -0.81
CA PHE A 62 -5.16 -7.67 -1.84
C PHE A 62 -4.43 -7.68 -3.17
N ASP A 63 -5.19 -7.65 -4.27
CA ASP A 63 -4.64 -7.57 -5.63
C ASP A 63 -4.40 -6.12 -6.09
N THR A 64 -5.08 -5.13 -5.46
CA THR A 64 -4.96 -3.71 -5.81
C THR A 64 -5.13 -2.80 -4.60
N GLY A 65 -4.48 -1.62 -4.62
CA GLY A 65 -4.65 -0.59 -3.59
C GLY A 65 -6.06 0.01 -3.55
N THR A 66 -6.79 -0.01 -4.68
CA THR A 66 -8.19 0.41 -4.71
C THR A 66 -9.09 -0.56 -3.94
N ALA A 67 -8.80 -1.87 -3.99
CA ALA A 67 -9.49 -2.87 -3.17
C ALA A 67 -9.17 -2.71 -1.67
N MET A 68 -7.92 -2.34 -1.32
CA MET A 68 -7.56 -1.99 0.07
C MET A 68 -8.37 -0.78 0.56
N SER A 69 -8.45 0.30 -0.23
CA SER A 69 -9.23 1.49 0.13
C SER A 69 -10.71 1.16 0.34
N ALA A 70 -11.29 0.31 -0.51
CA ALA A 70 -12.67 -0.15 -0.34
C ALA A 70 -12.87 -0.94 0.97
N ALA A 71 -11.90 -1.77 1.35
CA ALA A 71 -11.92 -2.51 2.62
C ALA A 71 -11.74 -1.60 3.84
N MET A 72 -10.94 -0.53 3.74
CA MET A 72 -10.86 0.51 4.77
C MET A 72 -12.18 1.27 4.91
N ALA A 73 -12.82 1.64 3.80
CA ALA A 73 -14.12 2.32 3.83
C ALA A 73 -15.25 1.48 4.45
N SER A 74 -15.17 0.14 4.37
CA SER A 74 -16.14 -0.77 5.02
C SER A 74 -15.81 -1.06 6.49
N GLY A 75 -14.64 -0.63 6.99
CA GLY A 75 -14.15 -0.95 8.33
C GLY A 75 -13.53 -2.36 8.46
N ASP A 76 -13.30 -3.05 7.33
CA ASP A 76 -12.71 -4.40 7.31
C ASP A 76 -11.17 -4.36 7.44
N VAL A 77 -10.55 -3.21 7.19
CA VAL A 77 -9.10 -2.99 7.26
C VAL A 77 -8.82 -1.71 8.04
N HIS A 78 -7.91 -1.78 8.99
CA HIS A 78 -7.53 -0.69 9.88
C HIS A 78 -6.27 0.04 9.42
N LEU A 79 -5.31 -0.70 8.87
CA LEU A 79 -4.08 -0.18 8.27
C LEU A 79 -3.81 -0.89 6.95
N SER A 80 -3.16 -0.21 6.02
CA SER A 80 -2.60 -0.84 4.83
C SER A 80 -1.08 -0.63 4.83
N VAL A 81 -0.34 -1.69 4.59
CA VAL A 81 1.10 -1.61 4.34
C VAL A 81 1.31 -1.71 2.85
N SER A 82 2.02 -0.69 2.31
CA SER A 82 2.38 -0.60 0.90
C SER A 82 1.20 -0.33 -0.03
N GLN A 83 0.30 0.58 0.37
CA GLN A 83 -0.68 1.12 -0.56
C GLN A 83 -0.03 2.19 -1.44
N GLY A 84 -0.13 2.07 -2.76
CA GLY A 84 0.33 3.12 -3.67
C GLY A 84 -0.38 4.46 -3.43
N VAL A 85 0.33 5.57 -3.57
CA VAL A 85 -0.26 6.91 -3.44
C VAL A 85 -1.42 7.15 -4.42
N PRO A 86 -1.37 6.71 -5.70
CA PRO A 86 -2.49 6.94 -6.61
C PRO A 86 -3.82 6.33 -6.16
N PRO A 87 -3.94 5.06 -5.71
CA PRO A 87 -5.21 4.54 -5.18
C PRO A 87 -5.65 5.24 -3.89
N PHE A 88 -4.72 5.70 -3.05
CA PHE A 88 -5.03 6.55 -1.90
C PHE A 88 -5.68 7.88 -2.34
N VAL A 89 -5.12 8.54 -3.37
CA VAL A 89 -5.68 9.77 -3.95
C VAL A 89 -7.09 9.55 -4.52
N VAL A 90 -7.31 8.44 -5.23
CA VAL A 90 -8.64 8.09 -5.74
C VAL A 90 -9.65 7.99 -4.59
N ALA A 91 -9.28 7.30 -3.51
CA ALA A 91 -10.15 7.11 -2.34
C ALA A 91 -10.47 8.43 -1.63
N THR A 92 -9.44 9.25 -1.37
CA THR A 92 -9.62 10.55 -0.67
C THR A 92 -10.37 11.56 -1.54
N SER A 93 -10.14 11.57 -2.86
CA SER A 93 -10.91 12.39 -3.79
C SER A 93 -12.39 11.97 -3.88
N ALA A 94 -12.69 10.70 -3.61
CA ALA A 94 -14.07 10.20 -3.47
C ALA A 94 -14.69 10.47 -2.10
N GLY A 95 -13.99 11.17 -1.20
CA GLY A 95 -14.47 11.58 0.11
C GLY A 95 -14.18 10.60 1.25
N GLN A 96 -13.29 9.60 1.05
CA GLN A 96 -12.81 8.79 2.15
C GLN A 96 -11.84 9.60 3.02
N ASP A 97 -12.03 9.54 4.33
CA ASP A 97 -11.16 10.21 5.30
C ASP A 97 -10.02 9.26 5.70
N LEU A 98 -8.93 9.33 4.92
CA LEU A 98 -7.73 8.51 5.09
C LEU A 98 -6.52 9.39 5.36
N GLN A 99 -5.57 8.85 6.13
CA GLN A 99 -4.28 9.50 6.39
C GLN A 99 -3.12 8.54 6.08
N ILE A 100 -2.06 9.13 5.52
CA ILE A 100 -0.73 8.53 5.38
C ILE A 100 0.01 8.75 6.69
N VAL A 101 0.66 7.71 7.21
CA VAL A 101 1.44 7.75 8.45
C VAL A 101 2.91 7.37 8.26
N ASP A 102 3.28 6.82 7.09
CA ASP A 102 4.63 6.34 6.79
C ASP A 102 4.83 6.21 5.27
N VAL A 103 6.06 6.38 4.81
CA VAL A 103 6.49 6.01 3.45
C VAL A 103 7.02 4.58 3.50
N ALA A 104 6.19 3.64 3.10
CA ALA A 104 6.49 2.21 3.22
C ALA A 104 7.65 1.77 2.30
N VAL A 105 7.67 2.24 1.06
CA VAL A 105 8.70 1.92 0.07
C VAL A 105 8.67 2.89 -1.11
N SER A 106 9.83 3.25 -1.65
CA SER A 106 9.99 3.95 -2.93
C SER A 106 10.58 2.98 -3.96
N TYR A 107 10.06 3.04 -5.19
CA TYR A 107 10.45 2.14 -6.28
C TYR A 107 10.23 2.81 -7.63
N SER A 108 10.94 2.34 -8.66
CA SER A 108 10.76 2.84 -10.03
C SER A 108 10.71 1.70 -11.06
N GLU A 109 11.51 0.66 -10.89
CA GLU A 109 11.59 -0.45 -11.83
C GLU A 109 10.39 -1.43 -11.71
N ASN A 110 9.87 -1.64 -10.51
CA ASN A 110 8.90 -2.70 -10.21
C ASN A 110 7.42 -2.33 -10.43
N ASP A 111 7.14 -1.19 -11.05
CA ASP A 111 5.83 -0.78 -11.55
C ASP A 111 6.00 -0.21 -12.94
N ASN A 112 5.51 -0.89 -13.97
CA ASN A 112 5.70 -0.45 -15.36
C ASN A 112 4.66 -1.04 -16.30
N CYS A 113 4.72 -0.60 -17.57
CA CYS A 113 3.93 -1.15 -18.65
C CYS A 113 4.83 -1.95 -19.60
N VAL A 114 4.37 -3.14 -20.00
CA VAL A 114 5.03 -4.04 -20.96
C VAL A 114 4.23 -4.04 -22.24
N VAL A 115 4.91 -3.84 -23.35
CA VAL A 115 4.35 -3.95 -24.71
C VAL A 115 4.71 -5.31 -25.26
N ALA A 116 3.74 -6.03 -25.84
CA ALA A 116 3.94 -7.37 -26.39
C ALA A 116 5.02 -7.38 -27.47
N GLU A 117 5.95 -8.37 -27.41
CA GLU A 117 7.13 -8.45 -28.27
C GLU A 117 6.78 -8.51 -29.77
N GLU A 118 5.68 -9.20 -30.10
CA GLU A 118 5.21 -9.36 -31.49
C GLU A 118 4.82 -8.03 -32.18
N LEU A 119 4.63 -6.96 -31.43
CA LEU A 119 4.31 -5.64 -32.00
C LEU A 119 5.56 -4.91 -32.50
N GLU A 120 6.74 -5.30 -32.06
CA GLU A 120 8.01 -4.63 -32.39
C GLU A 120 7.97 -3.12 -32.07
N ILE A 121 7.23 -2.74 -30.99
CA ILE A 121 7.10 -1.36 -30.54
C ILE A 121 8.07 -1.08 -29.39
N ASP A 122 8.86 -0.02 -29.53
CA ASP A 122 9.73 0.53 -28.51
C ASP A 122 9.53 2.04 -28.35
N LYS A 123 10.37 2.71 -27.57
CA LYS A 123 10.28 4.16 -27.32
C LYS A 123 10.44 5.02 -28.59
N THR A 124 10.95 4.48 -29.68
CA THR A 124 11.17 5.24 -30.95
C THR A 124 9.93 5.28 -31.82
N ASN A 125 9.03 4.31 -31.68
CA ASN A 125 7.79 4.20 -32.44
C ASN A 125 6.54 4.03 -31.54
N ALA A 126 6.62 4.44 -30.28
CA ALA A 126 5.55 4.29 -29.29
C ALA A 126 4.19 4.88 -29.73
N GLY A 127 4.17 5.82 -30.70
CA GLY A 127 2.94 6.31 -31.31
C GLY A 127 2.07 5.22 -31.98
N GLU A 128 2.65 4.06 -32.31
CA GLU A 128 1.92 2.93 -32.90
C GLU A 128 1.06 2.16 -31.85
N LEU A 129 1.11 2.57 -30.59
CA LEU A 129 0.21 2.09 -29.54
C LEU A 129 -1.23 2.61 -29.72
N ALA A 130 -1.46 3.63 -30.53
CA ALA A 130 -2.81 4.08 -30.87
C ALA A 130 -3.65 2.90 -31.43
N GLY A 131 -4.85 2.71 -30.89
CA GLY A 131 -5.75 1.61 -31.26
C GLY A 131 -5.43 0.25 -30.63
N LYS A 132 -4.37 0.14 -29.85
CA LYS A 132 -3.99 -1.09 -29.17
C LYS A 132 -4.82 -1.33 -27.91
N LYS A 133 -4.87 -2.59 -27.47
CA LYS A 133 -5.58 -3.01 -26.26
C LYS A 133 -4.65 -3.10 -25.06
N ALA A 134 -4.98 -2.41 -23.98
CA ALA A 134 -4.15 -2.36 -22.77
C ALA A 134 -4.90 -2.90 -21.55
N ALA A 135 -4.28 -3.84 -20.82
CA ALA A 135 -4.71 -4.25 -19.50
C ALA A 135 -4.07 -3.33 -18.46
N VAL A 136 -4.86 -2.55 -17.78
CA VAL A 136 -4.42 -1.53 -16.81
C VAL A 136 -5.27 -1.62 -15.54
N PRO A 137 -4.68 -1.77 -14.35
CA PRO A 137 -5.42 -1.73 -13.09
C PRO A 137 -5.80 -0.28 -12.76
N LEU A 138 -7.01 0.14 -13.15
CA LEU A 138 -7.45 1.52 -13.06
C LEU A 138 -7.40 2.09 -11.63
N GLY A 139 -6.97 3.35 -11.50
CA GLY A 139 -6.88 4.04 -10.21
C GLY A 139 -5.63 3.67 -9.39
N THR A 140 -4.67 2.91 -9.94
CA THR A 140 -3.45 2.49 -9.26
C THR A 140 -2.21 3.27 -9.72
N ALA A 141 -1.04 2.99 -9.12
CA ALA A 141 0.25 3.53 -9.57
C ALA A 141 0.55 3.16 -11.03
N ALA A 142 0.26 1.92 -11.44
CA ALA A 142 0.44 1.49 -12.82
C ALA A 142 -0.46 2.25 -13.80
N HIS A 143 -1.69 2.61 -13.40
CA HIS A 143 -2.55 3.48 -14.21
C HIS A 143 -1.96 4.89 -14.33
N TYR A 144 -1.49 5.48 -13.22
CA TYR A 144 -0.82 6.77 -13.25
C TYR A 144 0.41 6.74 -14.17
N GLY A 145 1.26 5.72 -14.02
CA GLY A 145 2.43 5.51 -14.85
C GLY A 145 2.09 5.33 -16.34
N PHE A 146 1.01 4.59 -16.65
CA PHE A 146 0.48 4.43 -18.01
C PHE A 146 0.08 5.77 -18.62
N LEU A 147 -0.75 6.56 -17.92
CA LEU A 147 -1.20 7.87 -18.40
C LEU A 147 -0.02 8.82 -18.67
N LYS A 148 0.93 8.85 -17.76
CA LYS A 148 2.13 9.69 -17.89
C LYS A 148 3.01 9.27 -19.08
N GLN A 149 3.23 7.94 -19.27
CA GLN A 149 4.00 7.43 -20.40
C GLN A 149 3.30 7.69 -21.72
N MET A 150 1.98 7.46 -21.83
CA MET A 150 1.22 7.74 -23.05
C MET A 150 1.27 9.23 -23.42
N ASN A 151 1.12 10.10 -22.43
CA ASN A 151 1.27 11.55 -22.64
C ASN A 151 2.69 11.92 -23.10
N HIS A 152 3.73 11.34 -22.49
CA HIS A 152 5.14 11.56 -22.87
C HIS A 152 5.40 11.22 -24.34
N PHE A 153 4.84 10.10 -24.82
CA PHE A 153 4.97 9.66 -26.21
C PHE A 153 3.95 10.28 -27.17
N GLY A 154 3.04 11.13 -26.68
CA GLY A 154 2.00 11.76 -27.49
C GLY A 154 0.93 10.77 -28.00
N VAL A 155 0.72 9.66 -27.30
CA VAL A 155 -0.32 8.67 -27.61
C VAL A 155 -1.65 9.15 -27.03
N ASP A 156 -2.65 9.30 -27.88
CA ASP A 156 -4.02 9.60 -27.44
C ASP A 156 -4.70 8.34 -26.87
N ILE A 157 -4.81 8.29 -25.56
CA ILE A 157 -5.41 7.15 -24.84
C ILE A 157 -6.87 6.89 -25.22
N SER A 158 -7.60 7.90 -25.72
CA SER A 158 -8.98 7.74 -26.18
C SER A 158 -9.09 6.83 -27.41
N THR A 159 -7.99 6.60 -28.10
CA THR A 159 -7.91 5.69 -29.25
C THR A 159 -7.61 4.25 -28.83
N MET A 160 -7.16 4.01 -27.59
CA MET A 160 -6.80 2.70 -27.09
C MET A 160 -8.02 1.99 -26.45
N ASP A 161 -8.02 0.65 -26.48
CA ASP A 161 -8.98 -0.18 -25.75
C ASP A 161 -8.41 -0.50 -24.36
N VAL A 162 -8.64 0.38 -23.37
CA VAL A 162 -8.13 0.21 -22.01
C VAL A 162 -9.10 -0.62 -21.18
N VAL A 163 -8.64 -1.80 -20.74
CA VAL A 163 -9.44 -2.74 -19.95
C VAL A 163 -8.93 -2.78 -18.53
N ASN A 164 -9.83 -2.59 -17.55
CA ASN A 164 -9.48 -2.72 -16.14
C ASN A 164 -9.24 -4.18 -15.77
N MET A 165 -7.98 -4.52 -15.45
CA MET A 165 -7.58 -5.86 -15.01
C MET A 165 -6.61 -5.74 -13.82
N ALA A 166 -6.77 -6.60 -12.82
CA ALA A 166 -5.78 -6.74 -11.76
C ALA A 166 -4.45 -7.30 -12.34
N PRO A 167 -3.29 -6.98 -11.74
CA PRO A 167 -2.00 -7.37 -12.29
C PRO A 167 -1.85 -8.87 -12.62
N PRO A 168 -2.30 -9.83 -11.77
CA PRO A 168 -2.21 -11.24 -12.12
C PRO A 168 -3.02 -11.62 -13.37
N GLU A 169 -4.22 -11.03 -13.55
CA GLU A 169 -5.08 -11.26 -14.72
C GLU A 169 -4.48 -10.65 -15.99
N GLY A 170 -3.98 -9.41 -15.87
CA GLY A 170 -3.33 -8.70 -16.97
C GLY A 170 -2.04 -9.39 -17.45
N ALA A 171 -1.21 -9.88 -16.54
CA ALA A 171 -0.01 -10.67 -16.87
C ALA A 171 -0.36 -11.97 -17.61
N ALA A 172 -1.44 -12.65 -17.19
CA ALA A 172 -1.93 -13.83 -17.93
C ALA A 172 -2.49 -13.45 -19.30
N ALA A 173 -3.14 -12.28 -19.43
CA ALA A 173 -3.71 -11.82 -20.69
C ALA A 173 -2.63 -11.51 -21.74
N ILE A 174 -1.53 -10.83 -21.38
CA ILE A 174 -0.43 -10.55 -22.30
C ILE A 174 0.29 -11.83 -22.71
N ALA A 175 0.51 -12.76 -21.78
CA ALA A 175 1.12 -14.05 -22.05
C ALA A 175 0.31 -14.92 -23.06
N GLN A 176 -1.01 -14.68 -23.16
CA GLN A 176 -1.92 -15.34 -24.08
C GLN A 176 -2.17 -14.56 -25.37
N GLY A 177 -1.55 -13.39 -25.55
CA GLY A 177 -1.82 -12.52 -26.69
C GLY A 177 -3.24 -11.91 -26.70
N ALA A 178 -3.90 -11.85 -25.55
CA ALA A 178 -5.25 -11.29 -25.42
C ALA A 178 -5.26 -9.75 -25.25
N VAL A 179 -4.12 -9.17 -24.92
CA VAL A 179 -3.85 -7.73 -24.83
C VAL A 179 -2.49 -7.42 -25.44
N ASP A 180 -2.36 -6.22 -25.97
CA ASP A 180 -1.14 -5.70 -26.61
C ASP A 180 -0.19 -5.05 -25.60
N VAL A 181 -0.76 -4.50 -24.52
CA VAL A 181 -0.04 -3.81 -23.44
C VAL A 181 -0.55 -4.32 -22.10
N PHE A 182 0.34 -4.53 -21.16
CA PHE A 182 0.03 -4.82 -19.75
C PHE A 182 0.70 -3.77 -18.88
N CYS A 183 0.01 -3.25 -17.87
CA CYS A 183 0.61 -2.43 -16.81
C CYS A 183 0.37 -3.07 -15.45
N GLY A 184 1.40 -3.04 -14.59
CA GLY A 184 1.32 -3.65 -13.26
C GLY A 184 2.68 -3.65 -12.57
N TRP A 185 2.80 -4.44 -11.52
CA TRP A 185 3.95 -4.43 -10.62
C TRP A 185 4.37 -5.83 -10.15
N GLY A 186 5.52 -5.87 -9.46
CA GLY A 186 6.02 -7.04 -8.74
C GLY A 186 6.13 -8.30 -9.58
N GLY A 187 5.72 -9.42 -9.04
CA GLY A 187 5.76 -10.73 -9.70
C GLY A 187 4.98 -10.77 -11.01
N SER A 188 3.84 -10.05 -11.08
CA SER A 188 3.04 -9.96 -12.31
C SER A 188 3.77 -9.22 -13.41
N LEU A 189 4.45 -8.10 -13.10
CA LEU A 189 5.30 -7.38 -14.04
C LEU A 189 6.45 -8.25 -14.55
N ARG A 190 7.11 -8.98 -13.66
CA ARG A 190 8.20 -9.87 -14.01
C ARG A 190 7.76 -10.97 -15.01
N ARG A 191 6.60 -11.58 -14.78
CA ARG A 191 6.03 -12.55 -15.73
C ARG A 191 5.68 -11.93 -17.08
N ALA A 192 5.13 -10.71 -17.08
CA ALA A 192 4.80 -10.03 -18.33
C ALA A 192 6.04 -9.68 -19.15
N LEU A 193 7.17 -9.36 -18.51
CA LEU A 193 8.46 -9.08 -19.16
C LEU A 193 9.04 -10.30 -19.92
N GLU A 194 8.57 -11.50 -19.66
CA GLU A 194 8.91 -12.70 -20.47
C GLU A 194 8.24 -12.69 -21.86
N HIS A 195 7.28 -11.77 -22.08
CA HIS A 195 6.46 -11.68 -23.29
C HIS A 195 6.55 -10.33 -24.01
N GLY A 196 7.43 -9.43 -23.55
CA GLY A 196 7.54 -8.12 -24.16
C GLY A 196 8.62 -7.22 -23.55
N ASN A 197 8.57 -5.96 -23.86
CA ASN A 197 9.53 -4.96 -23.40
C ASN A 197 8.84 -3.73 -22.77
N VAL A 198 9.56 -3.02 -21.89
CA VAL A 198 9.16 -1.71 -21.40
C VAL A 198 9.52 -0.62 -22.40
N LEU A 199 8.75 0.48 -22.44
CA LEU A 199 9.08 1.66 -23.22
C LEU A 199 10.12 2.54 -22.52
N LEU A 200 9.98 2.71 -21.21
CA LEU A 200 10.90 3.44 -20.34
C LEU A 200 11.34 2.54 -19.19
N THR A 201 12.63 2.54 -18.90
CA THR A 201 13.17 1.96 -17.65
C THR A 201 12.72 2.79 -16.45
N GLY A 202 12.90 2.29 -15.22
CA GLY A 202 12.61 3.04 -14.01
C GLY A 202 13.36 4.37 -13.95
N ALA A 203 14.65 4.37 -14.27
CA ALA A 203 15.46 5.59 -14.30
C ALA A 203 14.95 6.60 -15.35
N GLU A 204 14.59 6.15 -16.55
CA GLU A 204 14.01 7.03 -17.59
C GLU A 204 12.63 7.58 -17.17
N LYS A 205 11.84 6.80 -16.44
CA LYS A 205 10.57 7.29 -15.85
C LYS A 205 10.81 8.41 -14.84
N GLU A 206 11.78 8.26 -13.97
CA GLU A 206 12.15 9.31 -13.01
C GLU A 206 12.60 10.60 -13.70
N GLU A 207 13.42 10.49 -14.77
CA GLU A 207 13.85 11.64 -15.59
C GLU A 207 12.68 12.42 -16.20
N VAL A 208 11.58 11.76 -16.54
CA VAL A 208 10.36 12.40 -17.06
C VAL A 208 9.30 12.69 -15.98
N GLY A 209 9.70 12.62 -14.71
CA GLY A 209 8.86 12.99 -13.57
C GLY A 209 7.77 11.98 -13.24
N ILE A 210 7.99 10.70 -13.55
CA ILE A 210 7.14 9.59 -13.11
C ILE A 210 7.82 8.95 -11.88
N LEU A 211 7.46 9.44 -10.71
CA LEU A 211 7.88 8.89 -9.43
C LEU A 211 6.74 8.05 -8.87
N VAL A 212 7.07 6.94 -8.21
CA VAL A 212 6.09 6.10 -7.51
C VAL A 212 6.65 5.67 -6.14
N PHE A 213 5.79 5.71 -5.16
CA PHE A 213 6.07 5.18 -3.82
C PHE A 213 4.76 4.73 -3.16
N ASP A 214 4.92 3.83 -2.22
CA ASP A 214 3.82 3.32 -1.42
C ASP A 214 3.91 3.83 0.01
N VAL A 215 2.78 3.82 0.68
CA VAL A 215 2.60 4.39 2.00
C VAL A 215 1.90 3.40 2.93
N THR A 216 2.17 3.52 4.22
CA THR A 216 1.30 2.98 5.25
C THR A 216 0.21 4.01 5.50
N SER A 217 -1.05 3.58 5.43
CA SER A 217 -2.21 4.45 5.55
C SER A 217 -3.36 3.77 6.29
N GLY A 218 -4.31 4.55 6.76
CA GLY A 218 -5.52 4.05 7.42
C GLY A 218 -6.61 5.12 7.54
N PRO A 219 -7.81 4.76 8.01
CA PRO A 219 -8.86 5.70 8.37
C PRO A 219 -8.38 6.69 9.43
N SER A 220 -8.69 7.98 9.25
CA SER A 220 -8.23 9.04 10.16
C SER A 220 -8.76 8.89 11.58
N ASP A 221 -9.99 8.40 11.74
CA ASP A 221 -10.61 8.11 13.02
C ASP A 221 -9.87 6.98 13.76
N PHE A 222 -9.54 5.87 13.05
CA PHE A 222 -8.77 4.78 13.64
C PHE A 222 -7.38 5.26 14.11
N ILE A 223 -6.67 6.04 13.31
CA ILE A 223 -5.34 6.58 13.65
C ILE A 223 -5.44 7.52 14.86
N ALA A 224 -6.45 8.39 14.88
CA ALA A 224 -6.67 9.33 15.98
C ALA A 224 -7.06 8.66 17.30
N GLU A 225 -7.84 7.59 17.24
CA GLU A 225 -8.29 6.83 18.42
C GLU A 225 -7.23 5.86 18.95
N ASN A 226 -6.28 5.44 18.08
CA ASN A 226 -5.30 4.40 18.40
C ASN A 226 -3.85 4.82 18.05
N PRO A 227 -3.37 6.01 18.46
CA PRO A 227 -2.04 6.49 18.06
C PRO A 227 -0.90 5.58 18.55
N ASP A 228 -1.03 4.98 19.74
CA ASP A 228 -0.03 4.06 20.29
C ASP A 228 0.05 2.75 19.49
N ILE A 229 -1.09 2.23 18.99
CA ILE A 229 -1.12 1.05 18.14
C ILE A 229 -0.40 1.33 16.82
N VAL A 230 -0.72 2.47 16.19
CA VAL A 230 -0.11 2.86 14.93
C VAL A 230 1.39 3.11 15.09
N SER A 231 1.80 3.82 16.14
CA SER A 231 3.21 4.08 16.45
C SER A 231 3.99 2.78 16.65
N THR A 232 3.50 1.86 17.49
CA THR A 232 4.15 0.56 17.73
C THR A 232 4.22 -0.28 16.45
N PHE A 233 3.18 -0.23 15.60
CA PHE A 233 3.19 -0.90 14.31
C PHE A 233 4.32 -0.35 13.41
N LEU A 234 4.49 0.97 13.34
CA LEU A 234 5.54 1.63 12.56
C LEU A 234 6.94 1.34 13.13
N GLU A 235 7.08 1.26 14.46
CA GLU A 235 8.35 0.90 15.11
C GLU A 235 8.82 -0.51 14.68
N VAL A 236 7.94 -1.52 14.75
CA VAL A 236 8.25 -2.88 14.28
C VAL A 236 8.60 -2.91 12.79
N THR A 237 7.89 -2.11 11.97
CA THR A 237 8.17 -1.99 10.53
C THR A 237 9.55 -1.38 10.29
N ALA A 238 9.88 -0.30 11.00
CA ALA A 238 11.19 0.35 10.89
C ALA A 238 12.34 -0.57 11.35
N GLU A 239 12.13 -1.34 12.43
CA GLU A 239 13.09 -2.35 12.86
C GLU A 239 13.33 -3.43 11.79
N ALA A 240 12.27 -3.93 11.15
CA ALA A 240 12.39 -4.91 10.07
C ALA A 240 13.16 -4.34 8.86
N ASN A 241 12.90 -3.08 8.50
CA ASN A 241 13.63 -2.38 7.44
C ASN A 241 15.12 -2.20 7.80
N ALA A 242 15.41 -1.84 9.06
CA ALA A 242 16.79 -1.71 9.56
C ALA A 242 17.53 -3.07 9.57
N MET A 243 16.85 -4.15 9.95
CA MET A 243 17.40 -5.51 9.88
C MET A 243 17.74 -5.89 8.44
N TRP A 244 16.88 -5.61 7.48
CA TRP A 244 17.12 -5.89 6.06
C TRP A 244 18.28 -5.07 5.48
N ALA A 245 18.46 -3.85 5.95
CA ALA A 245 19.56 -2.97 5.52
C ALA A 245 20.94 -3.52 5.91
N ASP A 246 21.02 -4.36 6.96
CA ASP A 246 22.23 -5.07 7.35
C ASP A 246 22.37 -6.36 6.50
N PRO A 247 23.40 -6.47 5.65
CA PRO A 247 23.62 -7.64 4.80
C PRO A 247 23.72 -8.97 5.58
N ASP A 248 24.17 -8.93 6.83
CA ASP A 248 24.35 -10.14 7.64
C ASP A 248 23.02 -10.82 8.02
N ASN A 249 21.89 -10.09 7.93
CA ASN A 249 20.57 -10.63 8.21
C ASN A 249 19.84 -11.17 6.96
N ARG A 250 20.33 -10.87 5.77
CA ARG A 250 19.62 -11.17 4.50
C ARG A 250 19.42 -12.66 4.27
N ASP A 251 20.41 -13.49 4.60
CA ASP A 251 20.34 -14.95 4.45
C ASP A 251 19.24 -15.56 5.34
N GLU A 252 18.93 -14.94 6.49
CA GLU A 252 17.84 -15.37 7.37
C GLU A 252 16.49 -14.84 6.89
N MET A 253 16.43 -13.56 6.49
CA MET A 253 15.18 -12.88 6.15
C MET A 253 14.64 -13.28 4.78
N LEU A 254 15.50 -13.42 3.76
CA LEU A 254 15.09 -13.64 2.37
C LEU A 254 14.19 -14.86 2.17
N PRO A 255 14.50 -16.07 2.67
CA PRO A 255 13.62 -17.23 2.49
C PRO A 255 12.23 -17.05 3.11
N VAL A 256 12.17 -16.33 4.24
CA VAL A 256 10.91 -16.05 4.95
C VAL A 256 10.06 -15.06 4.14
N ILE A 257 10.66 -13.99 3.66
CA ILE A 257 9.99 -12.97 2.82
C ILE A 257 9.52 -13.60 1.50
N ALA A 258 10.35 -14.41 0.86
CA ALA A 258 10.02 -15.11 -0.39
C ALA A 258 8.80 -16.02 -0.22
N ASN A 259 8.81 -16.85 0.82
CA ASN A 259 7.68 -17.74 1.10
C ASN A 259 6.38 -16.96 1.40
N ASP A 260 6.46 -15.88 2.18
CA ASP A 260 5.28 -15.10 2.55
C ASP A 260 4.74 -14.25 1.39
N SER A 261 5.62 -13.72 0.54
CA SER A 261 5.22 -12.99 -0.68
C SER A 261 4.72 -13.90 -1.80
N GLY A 262 4.95 -15.22 -1.70
CA GLY A 262 4.56 -16.19 -2.74
C GLY A 262 5.49 -16.19 -3.96
N MET A 263 6.76 -15.76 -3.78
CA MET A 263 7.78 -15.69 -4.83
C MET A 263 8.92 -16.67 -4.54
N ASP A 264 9.69 -17.04 -5.59
CA ASP A 264 10.96 -17.73 -5.38
C ASP A 264 12.02 -16.75 -4.82
N GLU A 265 13.06 -17.30 -4.16
CA GLU A 265 14.08 -16.48 -3.48
C GLU A 265 14.86 -15.59 -4.46
N ASP A 266 15.20 -16.08 -5.66
CA ASP A 266 15.94 -15.30 -6.66
C ASP A 266 15.10 -14.11 -7.16
N ALA A 267 13.81 -14.33 -7.42
CA ALA A 267 12.89 -13.30 -7.83
C ALA A 267 12.64 -12.28 -6.69
N THR A 268 12.56 -12.77 -5.45
CA THR A 268 12.39 -11.93 -4.26
C THR A 268 13.60 -11.03 -4.08
N ALA A 269 14.82 -11.58 -4.13
CA ALA A 269 16.06 -10.81 -4.02
C ALA A 269 16.15 -9.75 -5.13
N ALA A 270 15.93 -10.14 -6.39
CA ALA A 270 15.99 -9.23 -7.52
C ALA A 270 14.96 -8.07 -7.41
N THR A 271 13.79 -8.33 -6.82
CA THR A 271 12.75 -7.31 -6.63
C THR A 271 13.09 -6.37 -5.48
N ILE A 272 13.36 -6.92 -4.28
CA ILE A 272 13.56 -6.12 -3.07
C ILE A 272 14.86 -5.29 -3.12
N ASP A 273 15.88 -5.74 -3.87
CA ASP A 273 17.13 -4.99 -4.06
C ASP A 273 16.95 -3.70 -4.87
N THR A 274 15.83 -3.53 -5.58
CA THR A 274 15.48 -2.30 -6.28
C THR A 274 14.60 -1.37 -5.45
N PHE A 275 14.20 -1.78 -4.26
CA PHE A 275 13.38 -1.00 -3.34
C PHE A 275 14.24 -0.12 -2.43
N VAL A 276 13.72 1.05 -2.14
CA VAL A 276 14.28 1.96 -1.14
C VAL A 276 13.30 2.10 0.01
N PHE A 277 13.73 1.77 1.21
CA PHE A 277 12.97 1.93 2.45
C PHE A 277 13.52 3.17 3.18
N PRO A 278 12.89 4.36 3.05
CA PRO A 278 13.43 5.57 3.65
C PRO A 278 13.44 5.46 5.17
N PRO A 279 14.56 5.78 5.85
CA PRO A 279 14.59 5.82 7.31
C PRO A 279 13.70 6.96 7.83
N VAL A 280 13.25 6.86 9.08
CA VAL A 280 12.24 7.76 9.65
C VAL A 280 12.66 9.24 9.56
N ASP A 281 13.92 9.54 9.84
CA ASP A 281 14.45 10.91 9.77
C ASP A 281 14.42 11.49 8.34
N GLU A 282 14.60 10.66 7.31
CA GLU A 282 14.46 11.07 5.91
C GLU A 282 12.97 11.28 5.56
N GLN A 283 12.07 10.40 6.05
CA GLN A 283 10.65 10.49 5.76
C GLN A 283 10.02 11.80 6.26
N LEU A 284 10.49 12.35 7.36
CA LEU A 284 10.00 13.60 7.96
C LEU A 284 10.48 14.87 7.23
N THR A 285 11.36 14.75 6.23
CA THR A 285 11.85 15.89 5.44
C THR A 285 10.82 16.38 4.41
N GLU A 286 11.09 17.57 3.84
CA GLU A 286 10.31 18.14 2.73
C GLU A 286 10.26 17.23 1.49
N LYS A 287 11.21 16.31 1.33
CA LYS A 287 11.21 15.33 0.23
C LYS A 287 10.00 14.41 0.28
N TRP A 288 9.57 14.04 1.49
CA TRP A 288 8.50 13.06 1.71
C TRP A 288 7.32 13.69 2.47
N LEU A 289 7.10 13.30 3.72
CA LEU A 289 5.90 13.67 4.48
C LEU A 289 5.89 15.14 4.93
N GLY A 290 7.02 15.82 4.91
CA GLY A 290 7.12 17.25 5.21
C GLY A 290 6.61 18.18 4.10
N GLY A 291 6.04 17.65 3.00
CA GLY A 291 5.46 18.47 1.91
C GLY A 291 5.43 17.73 0.57
N GLY A 292 6.47 17.00 0.22
CA GLY A 292 6.61 16.35 -1.09
C GLY A 292 5.53 15.32 -1.40
N ALA A 293 5.08 14.54 -0.39
CA ALA A 293 3.97 13.61 -0.57
C ALA A 293 2.65 14.32 -0.90
N GLN A 294 2.38 15.47 -0.25
CA GLN A 294 1.20 16.28 -0.49
C GLN A 294 1.20 16.87 -1.90
N GLU A 295 2.35 17.39 -2.36
CA GLU A 295 2.52 17.89 -3.72
C GLU A 295 2.37 16.76 -4.76
N PHE A 296 2.93 15.59 -4.48
CA PHE A 296 2.79 14.42 -5.34
C PHE A 296 1.33 13.96 -5.44
N MET A 297 0.62 13.88 -4.31
CA MET A 297 -0.81 13.54 -4.30
C MET A 297 -1.63 14.50 -5.16
N LYS A 298 -1.35 15.81 -5.06
CA LYS A 298 -2.02 16.82 -5.89
C LYS A 298 -1.72 16.60 -7.37
N GLY A 299 -0.47 16.33 -7.73
CA GLY A 299 -0.06 16.03 -9.10
C GLY A 299 -0.73 14.77 -9.67
N VAL A 300 -0.85 13.72 -8.86
CA VAL A 300 -1.58 12.48 -9.22
C VAL A 300 -3.07 12.79 -9.47
N ALA A 301 -3.69 13.55 -8.56
CA ALA A 301 -5.10 13.92 -8.70
C ALA A 301 -5.35 14.72 -9.97
N ASP A 302 -4.50 15.69 -10.30
CA ASP A 302 -4.63 16.50 -11.52
C ASP A 302 -4.54 15.64 -12.80
N VAL A 303 -3.61 14.67 -12.84
CA VAL A 303 -3.52 13.69 -13.95
C VAL A 303 -4.79 12.86 -14.06
N PHE A 304 -5.33 12.39 -12.95
CA PHE A 304 -6.55 11.59 -12.96
C PHE A 304 -7.81 12.38 -13.31
N VAL A 305 -7.89 13.67 -12.93
CA VAL A 305 -8.98 14.56 -13.36
C VAL A 305 -8.88 14.80 -14.87
N GLU A 306 -7.68 15.10 -15.40
CA GLU A 306 -7.47 15.32 -16.84
C GLU A 306 -7.85 14.08 -17.65
N ALA A 307 -7.53 12.89 -17.15
CA ALA A 307 -7.88 11.62 -17.79
C ALA A 307 -9.36 11.21 -17.57
N GLY A 308 -10.14 11.97 -16.78
CA GLY A 308 -11.52 11.62 -16.44
C GLY A 308 -11.65 10.39 -15.54
N SER A 309 -10.59 10.02 -14.83
CA SER A 309 -10.54 8.87 -13.93
C SER A 309 -11.12 9.17 -12.54
N ILE A 310 -11.10 10.45 -12.14
CA ILE A 310 -11.82 10.97 -10.96
C ILE A 310 -12.53 12.28 -11.35
N ASP A 311 -13.62 12.59 -10.66
CA ASP A 311 -14.45 13.76 -10.96
C ASP A 311 -13.78 15.08 -10.55
N SER A 312 -13.05 15.09 -9.43
CA SER A 312 -12.39 16.28 -8.88
C SER A 312 -11.21 15.91 -7.97
N ALA A 313 -10.23 16.78 -7.90
CA ALA A 313 -9.17 16.73 -6.92
C ALA A 313 -9.57 17.49 -5.64
N LEU A 314 -8.95 17.16 -4.51
CA LEU A 314 -8.98 18.03 -3.32
C LEU A 314 -8.19 19.31 -3.58
N ASP A 315 -8.53 20.39 -2.90
CA ASP A 315 -7.78 21.64 -2.98
C ASP A 315 -6.37 21.48 -2.40
N THR A 316 -6.23 20.67 -1.35
CA THR A 316 -4.97 20.32 -0.69
C THR A 316 -5.04 18.92 -0.09
N TYR A 317 -3.89 18.29 0.12
CA TYR A 317 -3.74 16.97 0.77
C TYR A 317 -2.99 17.06 2.11
N GLU A 318 -2.86 18.25 2.70
CA GLU A 318 -2.16 18.43 3.98
C GLU A 318 -2.79 17.64 5.12
N THR A 319 -4.12 17.57 5.19
CA THR A 319 -4.83 16.82 6.23
C THR A 319 -4.78 15.30 6.04
N ASN A 320 -4.33 14.85 4.87
CA ASN A 320 -4.20 13.44 4.53
C ASN A 320 -2.82 12.87 4.90
N VAL A 321 -1.98 13.64 5.57
CA VAL A 321 -0.70 13.20 6.13
C VAL A 321 -0.69 13.45 7.63
N ASN A 322 -0.37 12.42 8.41
CA ASN A 322 -0.28 12.49 9.87
C ASN A 322 1.05 11.88 10.33
N ILE A 323 2.03 12.73 10.61
CA ILE A 323 3.36 12.33 11.04
C ILE A 323 3.45 11.97 12.53
N GLY A 324 2.44 12.26 13.32
CA GLY A 324 2.47 12.09 14.79
C GLY A 324 2.83 10.66 15.22
N PRO A 325 2.20 9.59 14.68
CA PRO A 325 2.57 8.21 15.01
C PRO A 325 4.03 7.87 14.63
N LEU A 326 4.53 8.42 13.50
CA LEU A 326 5.90 8.18 13.05
C LEU A 326 6.93 8.91 13.94
N GLU A 327 6.65 10.14 14.35
CA GLU A 327 7.48 10.88 15.32
C GLU A 327 7.54 10.13 16.66
N GLN A 328 6.40 9.62 17.14
CA GLN A 328 6.34 8.83 18.37
C GLN A 328 7.16 7.54 18.24
N ALA A 329 7.06 6.82 17.12
CA ALA A 329 7.82 5.58 16.84
C ALA A 329 9.33 5.81 16.83
N SER A 330 9.78 7.00 16.42
CA SER A 330 11.20 7.36 16.38
C SER A 330 11.76 7.87 17.72
N GLY A 331 10.90 8.08 18.71
CA GLY A 331 11.27 8.67 19.99
C GLY A 331 11.62 10.17 19.92
N MET A 332 11.17 10.86 18.85
CA MET A 332 11.31 12.29 18.65
C MET A 332 10.17 13.10 19.27
#